data_11948aa02b36d38eabcc1f999f4d714e
#
_entry.id   11948aa02b36d38eabcc1f999f4d714e
#
_cell.length_a   1.000
_cell.length_b   1.000
_cell.length_c   1.000
_cell.angle_alpha   90.00
_cell.angle_beta   90.00
_cell.angle_gamma   90.00
#
_symmetry.space_group_name_H-M   'P 1'
#
loop_
_entity.id
_entity.type
_entity.pdbx_description
1 polymer ?
#
loop_
_entity_poly.entity_id
_entity_poly.type
_entity_poly.pdbx_seq_one_letter_code
_entity_poly.pdbx_strand_id
1 'polypeptide(L)'
;TRSLAIDLLVAKLGISPRLGPIADWGLAMDRKQLVVDTEAFRTSVPGIYAVGDINTYPGKRKLILCGFHEATLAAFGAAEALKGDKVALQYTTTSPRLHQLLGVAPASVPSAST
;
A
#
# COMPACT_ATOMS: atom_id res chain seq x y z
N THR A 1 -28.36 7.59 36.21
CA THR A 1 -27.48 6.38 36.27
C THR A 1 -28.39 5.16 36.20
N ARG A 2 -28.09 4.22 35.36
CA ARG A 2 -28.85 2.97 35.21
C ARG A 2 -27.91 1.81 35.52
N SER A 3 -28.29 0.92 36.42
CA SER A 3 -27.55 -0.29 36.75
C SER A 3 -28.13 -1.47 35.96
N LEU A 4 -27.27 -2.31 35.43
CA LEU A 4 -27.60 -3.56 34.74
C LEU A 4 -26.90 -4.70 35.48
N ALA A 5 -27.66 -5.77 35.82
CA ALA A 5 -27.07 -7.00 36.32
C ALA A 5 -26.51 -7.79 35.14
N ILE A 6 -25.21 -8.09 35.15
CA ILE A 6 -24.51 -8.82 34.11
C ILE A 6 -23.53 -9.80 34.70
N ASP A 7 -23.32 -10.94 34.04
CA ASP A 7 -22.33 -11.95 34.45
C ASP A 7 -21.00 -11.76 33.72
N LEU A 8 -21.01 -11.16 32.50
CA LEU A 8 -19.84 -10.93 31.71
C LEU A 8 -19.96 -9.62 30.91
N LEU A 9 -18.90 -8.82 30.90
CA LEU A 9 -18.76 -7.62 30.08
C LEU A 9 -17.70 -7.83 29.01
N VAL A 10 -18.07 -7.74 27.74
CA VAL A 10 -17.14 -7.73 26.62
C VAL A 10 -17.06 -6.32 26.07
N ALA A 11 -15.95 -5.62 26.36
CA ALA A 11 -15.71 -4.26 25.88
C ALA A 11 -15.04 -4.27 24.50
N LYS A 12 -15.68 -3.60 23.52
CA LYS A 12 -15.14 -3.37 22.16
C LYS A 12 -15.09 -1.86 21.91
N LEU A 13 -14.06 -1.21 22.40
CA LEU A 13 -13.93 0.26 22.37
C LEU A 13 -13.24 0.79 21.12
N GLY A 14 -12.92 -0.08 20.14
CA GLY A 14 -12.19 0.26 18.95
C GLY A 14 -10.67 0.26 19.14
N ILE A 15 -9.94 0.68 18.11
CA ILE A 15 -8.48 0.71 18.08
C ILE A 15 -8.02 2.15 17.89
N SER A 16 -7.08 2.59 18.74
CA SER A 16 -6.40 3.87 18.59
C SER A 16 -4.94 3.65 18.24
N PRO A 17 -4.41 4.26 17.17
CA PRO A 17 -3.03 4.06 16.76
C PRO A 17 -2.06 4.63 17.81
N ARG A 18 -0.98 3.89 18.06
CA ARG A 18 0.18 4.33 18.83
C ARG A 18 1.36 4.41 17.87
N LEU A 19 1.72 5.61 17.45
CA LEU A 19 2.76 5.81 16.45
C LEU A 19 4.18 5.60 16.99
N GLY A 20 4.34 5.67 18.33
CA GLY A 20 5.68 5.55 18.93
C GLY A 20 6.65 6.58 18.32
N PRO A 21 7.90 6.19 18.04
CA PRO A 21 8.92 7.09 17.48
C PRO A 21 8.55 7.74 16.16
N ILE A 22 7.64 7.15 15.36
CA ILE A 22 7.21 7.69 14.07
C ILE A 22 6.60 9.09 14.22
N ALA A 23 5.98 9.38 15.36
CA ALA A 23 5.43 10.70 15.66
C ALA A 23 6.49 11.82 15.66
N ASP A 24 7.76 11.48 15.93
CA ASP A 24 8.87 12.41 16.05
C ASP A 24 9.70 12.53 14.76
N TRP A 25 9.34 11.83 13.69
CA TRP A 25 10.09 11.86 12.41
C TRP A 25 9.81 13.10 11.54
N GLY A 26 8.98 14.02 12.01
CA GLY A 26 8.66 15.24 11.26
C GLY A 26 7.73 15.03 10.07
N LEU A 27 7.02 13.91 10.02
CA LEU A 27 6.05 13.61 8.97
C LEU A 27 4.77 14.41 9.15
N ALA A 28 4.17 14.88 8.06
CA ALA A 28 2.86 15.52 8.12
C ALA A 28 1.80 14.52 8.59
N MET A 29 1.01 14.92 9.58
CA MET A 29 -0.01 14.07 10.19
C MET A 29 -1.36 14.76 10.30
N ASP A 30 -2.43 14.00 10.14
CA ASP A 30 -3.79 14.36 10.52
C ASP A 30 -4.37 13.27 11.44
N ARG A 31 -4.84 13.67 12.64
CA ARG A 31 -5.48 12.78 13.63
C ARG A 31 -4.74 11.46 13.88
N LYS A 32 -3.42 11.52 14.08
CA LYS A 32 -2.52 10.37 14.27
C LYS A 32 -2.39 9.45 13.06
N GLN A 33 -2.64 9.96 11.87
CA GLN A 33 -2.41 9.27 10.61
C GLN A 33 -1.46 10.07 9.74
N LEU A 34 -0.60 9.39 8.99
CA LEU A 34 0.37 10.02 8.09
C LEU A 34 -0.34 10.52 6.82
N VAL A 35 -0.18 11.80 6.50
CA VAL A 35 -0.70 12.37 5.26
C VAL A 35 0.19 11.91 4.10
N VAL A 36 -0.44 11.38 3.04
CA VAL A 36 0.26 10.89 1.85
C VAL A 36 -0.40 11.41 0.58
N ASP A 37 0.37 11.45 -0.53
CA ASP A 37 -0.22 11.60 -1.85
C ASP A 37 -0.91 10.30 -2.29
N THR A 38 -1.80 10.38 -3.28
CA THR A 38 -2.53 9.22 -3.81
C THR A 38 -1.89 8.61 -5.04
N GLU A 39 -0.81 9.20 -5.55
CA GLU A 39 -0.10 8.69 -6.72
C GLU A 39 0.82 7.53 -6.36
N ALA A 40 1.63 7.71 -5.31
CA ALA A 40 2.61 6.73 -4.88
C ALA A 40 2.66 6.54 -3.35
N PHE A 41 1.73 7.13 -2.60
CA PHE A 41 1.64 7.06 -1.14
C PHE A 41 2.91 7.55 -0.42
N ARG A 42 3.53 8.61 -0.98
CA ARG A 42 4.67 9.30 -0.39
C ARG A 42 4.20 10.15 0.77
N THR A 43 4.99 10.19 1.82
CA THR A 43 4.81 11.13 2.93
C THR A 43 5.38 12.51 2.58
N SER A 44 5.28 13.45 3.53
CA SER A 44 5.91 14.78 3.40
C SER A 44 7.45 14.75 3.37
N VAL A 45 8.06 13.63 3.75
CA VAL A 45 9.52 13.44 3.76
C VAL A 45 9.92 12.53 2.61
N PRO A 46 10.81 12.97 1.69
CA PRO A 46 11.27 12.15 0.58
C PRO A 46 11.87 10.82 1.04
N GLY A 47 11.58 9.74 0.30
CA GLY A 47 12.06 8.40 0.59
C GLY A 47 11.24 7.63 1.62
N ILE A 48 10.23 8.25 2.24
CA ILE A 48 9.32 7.58 3.18
C ILE A 48 7.94 7.48 2.56
N TYR A 49 7.41 6.27 2.54
CA TYR A 49 6.09 5.90 2.03
C TYR A 49 5.25 5.33 3.18
N ALA A 50 3.95 5.55 3.16
CA ALA A 50 3.06 5.02 4.18
C ALA A 50 1.81 4.40 3.56
N VAL A 51 1.54 3.14 3.86
CA VAL A 51 0.42 2.38 3.31
C VAL A 51 -0.39 1.70 4.41
N GLY A 52 -1.65 1.36 4.13
CA GLY A 52 -2.54 0.72 5.10
C GLY A 52 -3.16 1.70 6.09
N ASP A 53 -3.53 1.22 7.26
CA ASP A 53 -4.33 1.97 8.23
C ASP A 53 -3.61 3.16 8.88
N ILE A 54 -2.28 3.22 8.75
CA ILE A 54 -1.45 4.29 9.29
C ILE A 54 -1.58 5.59 8.50
N ASN A 55 -1.92 5.51 7.21
CA ASN A 55 -1.99 6.69 6.34
C ASN A 55 -3.40 7.30 6.27
N THR A 56 -3.45 8.53 5.75
CA THR A 56 -4.69 9.22 5.40
C THR A 56 -4.54 10.03 4.13
N TYR A 57 -5.61 10.07 3.35
CA TYR A 57 -5.79 10.86 2.13
C TYR A 57 -7.29 11.04 1.84
N PRO A 58 -7.71 11.98 0.99
CA PRO A 58 -9.11 12.15 0.64
C PRO A 58 -9.73 10.86 0.08
N GLY A 59 -10.83 10.41 0.68
CA GLY A 59 -11.50 9.16 0.28
C GLY A 59 -10.93 7.88 0.89
N LYS A 60 -9.97 7.95 1.81
CA LYS A 60 -9.39 6.78 2.49
C LYS A 60 -10.45 5.85 3.06
N ARG A 61 -10.30 4.56 2.79
CA ARG A 61 -11.02 3.45 3.44
C ARG A 61 -10.03 2.52 4.14
N LYS A 62 -10.32 2.18 5.40
CA LYS A 62 -9.49 1.26 6.18
C LYS A 62 -9.91 -0.18 5.89
N LEU A 63 -9.47 -0.68 4.76
CA LEU A 63 -9.71 -2.04 4.28
C LEU A 63 -8.37 -2.68 3.91
N ILE A 64 -8.23 -3.97 4.18
CA ILE A 64 -7.03 -4.75 3.79
C ILE A 64 -6.78 -4.64 2.28
N LEU A 65 -7.83 -4.71 1.47
CA LEU A 65 -7.75 -4.55 0.01
C LEU A 65 -7.14 -3.20 -0.40
N CYS A 66 -7.55 -2.11 0.25
CA CYS A 66 -6.99 -0.79 -0.01
C CYS A 66 -5.50 -0.75 0.35
N GLY A 67 -5.12 -1.34 1.48
CA GLY A 67 -3.72 -1.43 1.91
C GLY A 67 -2.83 -2.17 0.90
N PHE A 68 -3.30 -3.26 0.32
CA PHE A 68 -2.56 -3.97 -0.74
C PHE A 68 -2.42 -3.14 -2.02
N HIS A 69 -3.47 -2.45 -2.43
CA HIS A 69 -3.41 -1.54 -3.58
C HIS A 69 -2.41 -0.40 -3.34
N GLU A 70 -2.49 0.23 -2.18
CA GLU A 70 -1.57 1.28 -1.75
C GLU A 70 -0.11 0.78 -1.75
N ALA A 71 0.15 -0.41 -1.20
CA ALA A 71 1.47 -1.02 -1.17
C ALA A 71 2.03 -1.25 -2.59
N THR A 72 1.18 -1.66 -3.52
CA THR A 72 1.57 -1.84 -4.92
C THR A 72 2.05 -0.52 -5.52
N LEU A 73 1.25 0.55 -5.40
CA LEU A 73 1.62 1.86 -5.96
C LEU A 73 2.84 2.46 -5.26
N ALA A 74 2.97 2.29 -3.94
CA ALA A 74 4.15 2.72 -3.20
C ALA A 74 5.42 2.01 -3.66
N ALA A 75 5.35 0.70 -3.91
CA ALA A 75 6.48 -0.08 -4.41
C ALA A 75 6.94 0.38 -5.79
N PHE A 76 6.00 0.63 -6.72
CA PHE A 76 6.33 1.20 -8.03
C PHE A 76 6.93 2.60 -7.89
N GLY A 77 6.32 3.48 -7.10
CA GLY A 77 6.83 4.84 -6.88
C GLY A 77 8.23 4.86 -6.24
N ALA A 78 8.51 3.96 -5.30
CA ALA A 78 9.84 3.81 -4.70
C ALA A 78 10.87 3.32 -5.72
N ALA A 79 10.51 2.32 -6.53
CA ALA A 79 11.39 1.79 -7.57
C ALA A 79 11.71 2.83 -8.66
N GLU A 80 10.73 3.63 -9.07
CA GLU A 80 10.90 4.73 -10.01
C GLU A 80 11.79 5.83 -9.45
N ALA A 81 11.58 6.19 -8.19
CA ALA A 81 12.42 7.18 -7.51
C ALA A 81 13.89 6.75 -7.40
N LEU A 82 14.15 5.45 -7.22
CA LEU A 82 15.51 4.91 -7.15
C LEU A 82 16.18 4.77 -8.52
N LYS A 83 15.43 4.42 -9.56
CA LYS A 83 15.97 4.21 -10.91
C LYS A 83 16.06 5.49 -11.72
N GLY A 84 15.24 6.49 -11.42
CA GLY A 84 15.09 7.71 -12.19
C GLY A 84 14.20 7.56 -13.45
N ASP A 85 13.67 6.37 -13.69
CA ASP A 85 12.84 6.04 -14.86
C ASP A 85 11.57 5.30 -14.44
N LYS A 86 10.53 5.34 -15.31
CA LYS A 86 9.29 4.59 -15.10
C LYS A 86 9.54 3.09 -15.08
N VAL A 87 8.92 2.41 -14.13
CA VAL A 87 8.97 0.95 -14.02
C VAL A 87 7.76 0.36 -14.74
N ALA A 88 8.01 -0.39 -15.81
CA ALA A 88 6.96 -1.07 -16.55
C ALA A 88 6.35 -2.22 -15.74
N LEU A 89 5.03 -2.32 -15.75
CA LEU A 89 4.33 -3.48 -15.20
C LEU A 89 4.60 -4.71 -16.09
N GLN A 90 5.13 -5.76 -15.48
CA GLN A 90 5.36 -7.04 -16.17
C GLN A 90 4.22 -8.01 -15.84
N TYR A 91 3.49 -8.42 -16.86
CA TYR A 91 2.49 -9.48 -16.70
C TYR A 91 3.15 -10.85 -16.70
N THR A 92 2.69 -11.75 -15.83
CA THR A 92 3.22 -13.12 -15.73
C THR A 92 3.09 -13.91 -17.03
N THR A 93 2.01 -13.68 -17.78
CA THR A 93 1.73 -14.31 -19.07
C THR A 93 2.71 -13.93 -20.20
N THR A 94 3.41 -12.80 -20.06
CA THR A 94 4.36 -12.29 -21.04
C THR A 94 5.80 -12.26 -20.54
N SER A 95 6.04 -12.78 -19.34
CA SER A 95 7.37 -12.76 -18.70
C SER A 95 8.27 -13.84 -19.28
N PRO A 96 9.37 -13.51 -20.00
CA PRO A 96 10.34 -14.49 -20.48
C PRO A 96 10.98 -15.30 -19.32
N ARG A 97 11.15 -14.65 -18.18
CA ARG A 97 11.72 -15.30 -16.98
C ARG A 97 10.81 -16.39 -16.44
N LEU A 98 9.48 -16.19 -16.45
CA LEU A 98 8.54 -17.21 -16.02
C LEU A 98 8.59 -18.41 -16.97
N HIS A 99 8.62 -18.18 -18.28
CA HIS A 99 8.74 -19.25 -19.27
C HIS A 99 10.03 -20.07 -19.08
N GLN A 100 11.14 -19.39 -18.81
CA GLN A 100 12.41 -20.06 -18.51
C GLN A 100 12.33 -20.92 -17.24
N LEU A 101 11.74 -20.41 -16.17
CA LEU A 101 11.58 -21.14 -14.89
C LEU A 101 10.65 -22.33 -15.03
N LEU A 102 9.65 -22.25 -15.88
CA LEU A 102 8.69 -23.32 -16.14
C LEU A 102 9.16 -24.31 -17.22
N GLY A 103 10.30 -24.05 -17.90
CA GLY A 103 10.79 -24.87 -19.00
C GLY A 103 9.86 -24.89 -20.21
N VAL A 104 9.02 -23.87 -20.40
CA VAL A 104 8.09 -23.74 -21.53
C VAL A 104 8.65 -22.72 -22.54
N ALA A 105 8.62 -23.08 -23.83
CA ALA A 105 8.97 -22.15 -24.87
C ALA A 105 7.94 -20.97 -24.91
N PRO A 106 8.39 -19.71 -25.12
CA PRO A 106 7.47 -18.61 -25.26
C PRO A 106 6.55 -18.88 -26.46
N ALA A 107 5.23 -18.68 -26.24
CA ALA A 107 4.27 -18.77 -27.33
C ALA A 107 4.66 -17.76 -28.42
N SER A 108 4.82 -18.24 -29.65
CA SER A 108 5.04 -17.37 -30.81
C SER A 108 3.82 -16.46 -30.96
N VAL A 109 4.00 -15.17 -30.72
CA VAL A 109 2.97 -14.16 -31.04
C VAL A 109 2.82 -14.19 -32.55
N PRO A 110 1.62 -14.49 -33.11
CA PRO A 110 1.42 -14.37 -34.54
C PRO A 110 1.63 -12.89 -34.91
N SER A 111 2.55 -12.64 -35.81
CA SER A 111 2.75 -11.30 -36.39
C SER A 111 1.42 -10.87 -36.98
N ALA A 112 0.81 -9.82 -36.40
CA ALA A 112 -0.30 -9.14 -37.05
C ALA A 112 0.24 -8.56 -38.35
N SER A 113 0.00 -9.25 -39.46
CA SER A 113 0.17 -8.67 -40.80
C SER A 113 -0.89 -7.60 -40.98
N THR A 114 -0.38 -6.43 -41.24
CA THR A 114 -1.07 -5.20 -41.69
C THR A 114 -2.05 -5.45 -42.81
#